data_44e6a73538a55d9a329d338a9d203505
#
_entry.id   44e6a73538a55d9a329d338a9d203505
#
_cell.length_a   1.000
_cell.length_b   1.000
_cell.length_c   1.000
_cell.angle_alpha   90.00
_cell.angle_beta   90.00
_cell.angle_gamma   90.00
#
_symmetry.space_group_name_H-M   'P 1'
#
loop_
_entity.id
_entity.type
_entity.pdbx_description
1 polymer ?
#
loop_
_entity_poly.entity_id
_entity_poly.type
_entity_poly.pdbx_seq_one_letter_code
_entity_poly.pdbx_strand_id
1 'polypeptide(L)'
;MKKVLVISHSQSGQLAKFVELATAPLRQSDEVKIDYHCVEPVNKYPYPWSFYPFFDAFPEAIYMNGCEVKPAENLEEEYDLIILGYTVWFLSPSIPMTGFLQTEQAKSLINGKPVITFIACRDMWVMAQEKMKTVIAELGGTLIDNAVLTDQGGSVYAFITTPRWLLTGKKGPFWIFPAAGVSEKDLQESERFGHRLVSALKQDLEKKKEPLLKNLNAVTVNGKLIGSEKIATRSFMVWGKLIQKSGKPGSFPRKIVISIYAVFLALMVLTLVPINLLVKKLISPFRKKAVEESITYYEKPSGR
;
A
#
# COMPACT_ATOMS: atom_id res chain seq x y z
N MET A 1 21.23 -5.31 21.85
CA MET A 1 19.95 -5.82 21.31
C MET A 1 19.39 -4.74 20.41
N LYS A 2 19.09 -5.08 19.15
CA LYS A 2 18.50 -4.14 18.17
C LYS A 2 17.03 -3.91 18.45
N LYS A 3 16.55 -2.69 18.23
CA LYS A 3 15.15 -2.33 18.44
C LYS A 3 14.48 -2.03 17.10
N VAL A 4 13.38 -2.72 16.83
CA VAL A 4 12.59 -2.56 15.60
C VAL A 4 11.19 -2.16 15.97
N LEU A 5 10.66 -1.11 15.33
CA LEU A 5 9.26 -0.73 15.46
C LEU A 5 8.50 -1.04 14.17
N VAL A 6 7.39 -1.76 14.32
CA VAL A 6 6.46 -2.04 13.23
C VAL A 6 5.18 -1.23 13.43
N ILE A 7 4.94 -0.32 12.51
CA ILE A 7 3.74 0.51 12.49
C ILE A 7 2.88 0.07 11.30
N SER A 8 1.65 -0.34 11.54
CA SER A 8 0.81 -0.83 10.43
C SER A 8 -0.66 -0.51 10.59
N HIS A 9 -1.37 -0.36 9.45
CA HIS A 9 -2.83 -0.32 9.40
C HIS A 9 -3.37 -1.36 8.43
N SER A 10 -4.17 -2.28 8.94
CA SER A 10 -4.81 -3.33 8.14
C SER A 10 -6.31 -3.35 8.38
N GLN A 11 -7.11 -3.11 7.33
CA GLN A 11 -8.57 -3.13 7.43
C GLN A 11 -9.16 -4.52 7.27
N SER A 12 -8.65 -5.31 6.32
CA SER A 12 -9.16 -6.64 5.99
C SER A 12 -8.42 -7.79 6.67
N GLY A 13 -7.41 -7.49 7.48
CA GLY A 13 -6.54 -8.47 8.13
C GLY A 13 -5.40 -9.01 7.24
N GLN A 14 -5.44 -8.84 5.93
CA GLN A 14 -4.43 -9.41 5.03
C GLN A 14 -3.04 -8.83 5.24
N LEU A 15 -2.92 -7.50 5.34
CA LEU A 15 -1.64 -6.87 5.65
C LEU A 15 -1.15 -7.26 7.05
N ALA A 16 -2.04 -7.35 8.04
CA ALA A 16 -1.66 -7.78 9.38
C ALA A 16 -1.03 -9.17 9.35
N LYS A 17 -1.61 -10.13 8.60
CA LYS A 17 -1.04 -11.48 8.42
C LYS A 17 0.31 -11.43 7.69
N PHE A 18 0.46 -10.60 6.67
CA PHE A 18 1.75 -10.40 6.00
C PHE A 18 2.81 -9.87 6.98
N VAL A 19 2.49 -8.79 7.71
CA VAL A 19 3.40 -8.21 8.71
C VAL A 19 3.78 -9.23 9.77
N GLU A 20 2.80 -9.98 10.31
CA GLU A 20 3.02 -11.00 11.32
C GLU A 20 4.01 -12.08 10.85
N LEU A 21 3.79 -12.65 9.66
CA LEU A 21 4.64 -13.72 9.12
C LEU A 21 6.02 -13.17 8.71
N ALA A 22 6.07 -12.03 8.04
CA ALA A 22 7.33 -11.42 7.60
C ALA A 22 8.22 -10.97 8.78
N THR A 23 7.64 -10.70 9.95
CA THR A 23 8.40 -10.28 11.14
C THR A 23 8.54 -11.38 12.20
N ALA A 24 7.95 -12.56 11.98
CA ALA A 24 8.05 -13.68 12.92
C ALA A 24 9.50 -14.06 13.28
N PRO A 25 10.47 -14.12 12.34
CA PRO A 25 11.86 -14.40 12.68
C PRO A 25 12.51 -13.33 13.56
N LEU A 26 12.12 -12.05 13.42
CA LEU A 26 12.60 -10.97 14.29
C LEU A 26 12.11 -11.17 15.73
N ARG A 27 10.83 -11.55 15.89
CA ARG A 27 10.22 -11.81 17.21
C ARG A 27 10.82 -13.03 17.91
N GLN A 28 11.31 -14.03 17.14
CA GLN A 28 11.94 -15.23 17.65
C GLN A 28 13.43 -15.07 17.96
N SER A 29 14.01 -13.93 17.59
CA SER A 29 15.46 -13.68 17.77
C SER A 29 15.73 -13.05 19.13
N ASP A 30 16.63 -13.63 19.91
CA ASP A 30 17.09 -13.05 21.19
C ASP A 30 17.89 -11.74 21.02
N GLU A 31 18.28 -11.40 19.80
CA GLU A 31 19.11 -10.22 19.52
C GLU A 31 18.28 -9.00 19.07
N VAL A 32 16.99 -9.19 18.84
CA VAL A 32 16.08 -8.14 18.35
C VAL A 32 14.91 -7.98 19.30
N LYS A 33 14.69 -6.77 19.78
CA LYS A 33 13.43 -6.36 20.41
C LYS A 33 12.54 -5.77 19.34
N ILE A 34 11.33 -6.27 19.21
CA ILE A 34 10.36 -5.79 18.22
C ILE A 34 9.09 -5.30 18.92
N ASP A 35 8.71 -4.07 18.64
CA ASP A 35 7.47 -3.46 19.13
C ASP A 35 6.50 -3.27 17.95
N TYR A 36 5.20 -3.38 18.23
CA TYR A 36 4.15 -3.25 17.24
C TYR A 36 3.18 -2.14 17.63
N HIS A 37 2.91 -1.26 16.68
CA HIS A 37 1.83 -0.29 16.77
C HIS A 37 0.83 -0.49 15.63
N CYS A 38 -0.39 -0.91 15.98
CA CYS A 38 -1.50 -0.96 15.03
C CYS A 38 -2.17 0.42 15.01
N VAL A 39 -2.08 1.11 13.88
CA VAL A 39 -2.71 2.42 13.71
C VAL A 39 -4.23 2.28 13.72
N GLU A 40 -4.87 2.84 14.74
CA GLU A 40 -6.32 2.83 14.91
C GLU A 40 -6.91 4.20 14.65
N PRO A 41 -7.78 4.38 13.63
CA PRO A 41 -8.52 5.61 13.46
C PRO A 41 -9.56 5.76 14.58
N VAL A 42 -9.75 6.98 15.07
CA VAL A 42 -10.77 7.29 16.09
C VAL A 42 -12.15 6.91 15.57
N ASN A 43 -12.45 7.27 14.32
CA ASN A 43 -13.66 6.85 13.63
C ASN A 43 -13.31 5.70 12.67
N LYS A 44 -13.72 4.48 13.03
CA LYS A 44 -13.40 3.27 12.27
C LYS A 44 -14.05 3.27 10.88
N TYR A 45 -13.28 2.91 9.89
CA TYR A 45 -13.81 2.62 8.55
C TYR A 45 -14.47 1.24 8.53
N PRO A 46 -15.64 1.09 7.90
CA PRO A 46 -16.35 -0.18 7.89
C PRO A 46 -15.61 -1.23 7.06
N TYR A 47 -15.70 -2.48 7.49
CA TYR A 47 -15.33 -3.64 6.68
C TYR A 47 -16.29 -4.80 6.98
N PRO A 48 -16.96 -5.39 5.97
CA PRO A 48 -16.99 -4.97 4.56
C PRO A 48 -17.48 -3.54 4.35
N TRP A 49 -17.05 -2.92 3.24
CA TRP A 49 -17.46 -1.56 2.92
C TRP A 49 -18.90 -1.50 2.40
N SER A 50 -19.63 -0.47 2.79
CA SER A 50 -20.82 -0.06 2.06
C SER A 50 -20.44 0.86 0.89
N PHE A 51 -21.28 0.90 -0.14
CA PHE A 51 -20.99 1.63 -1.38
C PHE A 51 -20.61 3.11 -1.15
N TYR A 52 -21.45 3.88 -0.47
CA TYR A 52 -21.18 5.30 -0.25
C TYR A 52 -19.96 5.55 0.66
N PRO A 53 -19.79 4.91 1.82
CA PRO A 53 -18.59 5.07 2.61
C PRO A 53 -17.29 4.74 1.87
N PHE A 54 -17.31 3.72 0.98
CA PHE A 54 -16.16 3.38 0.16
C PHE A 54 -15.76 4.52 -0.79
N PHE A 55 -16.71 5.02 -1.59
CA PHE A 55 -16.43 6.11 -2.53
C PHE A 55 -16.28 7.47 -1.85
N ASP A 56 -16.84 7.65 -0.66
CA ASP A 56 -16.71 8.87 0.14
C ASP A 56 -15.31 9.03 0.73
N ALA A 57 -14.60 7.92 0.99
CA ALA A 57 -13.21 7.93 1.42
C ALA A 57 -12.22 8.26 0.27
N PHE A 58 -12.66 8.17 -0.99
CA PHE A 58 -11.80 8.34 -2.16
C PHE A 58 -11.08 9.70 -2.24
N PRO A 59 -11.77 10.86 -2.09
CA PRO A 59 -11.11 12.16 -2.20
C PRO A 59 -10.06 12.38 -1.11
N GLU A 60 -10.33 11.96 0.10
CA GLU A 60 -9.42 12.09 1.23
C GLU A 60 -8.17 11.24 1.02
N ALA A 61 -8.34 10.00 0.51
CA ALA A 61 -7.21 9.13 0.21
C ALA A 61 -6.30 9.71 -0.88
N ILE A 62 -6.87 10.14 -2.03
CA ILE A 62 -6.04 10.62 -3.15
C ILE A 62 -5.29 11.92 -2.83
N TYR A 63 -5.87 12.79 -2.00
CA TYR A 63 -5.26 14.04 -1.55
C TYR A 63 -4.40 13.89 -0.28
N MET A 64 -4.21 12.66 0.21
CA MET A 64 -3.44 12.40 1.44
C MET A 64 -3.97 13.19 2.65
N ASN A 65 -5.28 13.35 2.72
CA ASN A 65 -5.95 13.91 3.90
C ASN A 65 -6.12 12.78 4.93
N GLY A 66 -5.28 12.77 5.94
CA GLY A 66 -5.35 11.79 7.03
C GLY A 66 -6.61 11.97 7.89
N CYS A 67 -6.91 10.98 8.70
CA CYS A 67 -7.93 11.07 9.74
C CYS A 67 -7.28 11.12 11.11
N GLU A 68 -8.05 11.52 12.11
CA GLU A 68 -7.63 11.42 13.51
C GLU A 68 -7.40 9.95 13.89
N VAL A 69 -6.27 9.69 14.53
CA VAL A 69 -5.86 8.35 14.98
C VAL A 69 -5.54 8.36 16.46
N LYS A 70 -5.66 7.22 17.10
CA LYS A 70 -5.22 7.06 18.48
C LYS A 70 -3.69 7.16 18.55
N PRO A 71 -3.14 7.80 19.61
CA PRO A 71 -1.70 7.86 19.79
C PRO A 71 -1.12 6.46 19.99
N ALA A 72 0.13 6.29 19.61
CA ALA A 72 0.87 5.08 19.94
C ALA A 72 1.34 5.14 21.39
N GLU A 73 1.11 4.08 22.14
CA GLU A 73 1.45 3.97 23.54
C GLU A 73 2.52 2.90 23.77
N ASN A 74 3.24 2.99 24.90
CA ASN A 74 4.22 2.00 25.34
C ASN A 74 5.35 1.71 24.33
N LEU A 75 5.80 2.74 23.62
CA LEU A 75 6.92 2.63 22.70
C LEU A 75 8.23 3.01 23.38
N GLU A 76 9.35 2.50 22.84
CA GLU A 76 10.69 2.92 23.22
C GLU A 76 10.97 4.34 22.72
N GLU A 77 11.97 5.01 23.32
CA GLU A 77 12.40 6.33 22.89
C GLU A 77 13.11 6.29 21.54
N GLU A 78 13.86 5.18 21.26
CA GLU A 78 14.64 5.04 20.05
C GLU A 78 14.55 3.64 19.44
N TYR A 79 14.53 3.60 18.10
CA TYR A 79 14.57 2.38 17.29
C TYR A 79 15.71 2.42 16.28
N ASP A 80 16.29 1.24 15.97
CA ASP A 80 17.30 1.07 14.94
C ASP A 80 16.69 0.98 13.54
N LEU A 81 15.47 0.46 13.42
CA LEU A 81 14.75 0.26 12.17
C LEU A 81 13.24 0.46 12.36
N ILE A 82 12.62 1.16 11.43
CA ILE A 82 11.15 1.31 11.37
C ILE A 82 10.60 0.51 10.18
N ILE A 83 9.55 -0.27 10.42
CA ILE A 83 8.79 -0.96 9.37
C ILE A 83 7.40 -0.35 9.28
N LEU A 84 7.05 0.22 8.12
CA LEU A 84 5.73 0.80 7.86
C LEU A 84 4.90 -0.16 7.01
N GLY A 85 3.89 -0.78 7.60
CA GLY A 85 2.94 -1.65 6.91
C GLY A 85 1.69 -0.89 6.47
N TYR A 86 1.38 -0.84 5.16
CA TYR A 86 0.18 -0.16 4.69
C TYR A 86 -0.52 -0.84 3.53
N THR A 87 -1.81 -0.57 3.40
CA THR A 87 -2.64 -0.95 2.26
C THR A 87 -2.85 0.24 1.34
N VAL A 88 -3.04 -0.05 0.05
CA VAL A 88 -3.28 0.98 -0.97
C VAL A 88 -4.77 1.26 -1.10
N TRP A 89 -5.18 2.50 -0.84
CA TRP A 89 -6.51 3.02 -1.08
C TRP A 89 -6.46 4.08 -2.17
N PHE A 90 -7.12 3.82 -3.31
CA PHE A 90 -7.19 4.79 -4.42
C PHE A 90 -5.82 5.35 -4.82
N LEU A 91 -4.83 4.48 -5.05
CA LEU A 91 -3.46 4.83 -5.45
C LEU A 91 -2.71 5.70 -4.43
N SER A 92 -3.06 5.55 -3.16
CA SER A 92 -2.46 6.27 -2.03
C SER A 92 -2.33 5.32 -0.84
N PRO A 93 -1.48 5.60 0.15
CA PRO A 93 -1.56 4.95 1.45
C PRO A 93 -2.96 5.11 2.06
N SER A 94 -3.39 4.15 2.87
CA SER A 94 -4.69 4.21 3.54
C SER A 94 -4.81 5.48 4.41
N ILE A 95 -6.02 6.05 4.49
CA ILE A 95 -6.27 7.28 5.24
C ILE A 95 -5.80 7.19 6.70
N PRO A 96 -6.00 6.09 7.45
CA PRO A 96 -5.47 5.98 8.81
C PRO A 96 -3.94 6.01 8.86
N MET A 97 -3.24 5.32 7.94
CA MET A 97 -1.78 5.40 7.87
C MET A 97 -1.32 6.83 7.56
N THR A 98 -1.99 7.51 6.62
CA THR A 98 -1.72 8.93 6.33
C THR A 98 -1.94 9.78 7.58
N GLY A 99 -3.03 9.55 8.33
CA GLY A 99 -3.32 10.27 9.57
C GLY A 99 -2.22 10.11 10.61
N PHE A 100 -1.72 8.89 10.82
CA PHE A 100 -0.60 8.64 11.73
C PHE A 100 0.66 9.39 11.27
N LEU A 101 1.03 9.30 9.98
CA LEU A 101 2.23 9.94 9.44
C LEU A 101 2.19 11.48 9.51
N GLN A 102 1.02 12.08 9.71
CA GLN A 102 0.84 13.53 9.91
C GLN A 102 0.95 13.96 11.38
N THR A 103 1.20 13.04 12.33
CA THR A 103 1.36 13.36 13.74
C THR A 103 2.80 13.75 14.09
N GLU A 104 2.97 14.58 15.13
CA GLU A 104 4.32 14.88 15.69
C GLU A 104 4.99 13.61 16.23
N GLN A 105 4.20 12.65 16.73
CA GLN A 105 4.72 11.36 17.18
C GLN A 105 5.39 10.58 16.05
N ALA A 106 4.76 10.50 14.87
CA ALA A 106 5.35 9.86 13.71
C ALA A 106 6.64 10.53 13.28
N LYS A 107 6.68 11.87 13.32
CA LYS A 107 7.89 12.64 13.02
C LYS A 107 9.03 12.34 14.00
N SER A 108 8.74 12.29 15.29
CA SER A 108 9.73 11.92 16.32
C SER A 108 10.28 10.51 16.11
N LEU A 109 9.42 9.53 15.81
CA LEU A 109 9.83 8.14 15.63
C LEU A 109 10.62 7.89 14.33
N ILE A 110 10.33 8.62 13.26
CA ILE A 110 10.87 8.37 11.92
C ILE A 110 12.10 9.23 11.62
N ASN A 111 12.24 10.38 12.26
CA ASN A 111 13.33 11.31 11.97
C ASN A 111 14.72 10.68 12.17
N GLY A 112 15.55 10.74 11.11
CA GLY A 112 16.90 10.17 11.09
C GLY A 112 16.97 8.65 10.95
N LYS A 113 15.83 7.92 10.99
CA LYS A 113 15.79 6.46 11.02
C LYS A 113 15.73 5.83 9.63
N PRO A 114 16.32 4.63 9.45
CA PRO A 114 16.08 3.80 8.28
C PRO A 114 14.65 3.24 8.34
N VAL A 115 13.97 3.27 7.19
CA VAL A 115 12.58 2.83 7.06
C VAL A 115 12.46 1.77 5.99
N ILE A 116 11.68 0.74 6.25
CA ILE A 116 11.25 -0.28 5.26
C ILE A 116 9.73 -0.20 5.15
N THR A 117 9.18 -0.32 3.93
CA THR A 117 7.73 -0.42 3.75
C THR A 117 7.30 -1.83 3.41
N PHE A 118 6.21 -2.32 4.06
CA PHE A 118 5.52 -3.56 3.73
C PHE A 118 4.15 -3.24 3.16
N ILE A 119 3.88 -3.70 1.94
CA ILE A 119 2.67 -3.36 1.19
C ILE A 119 1.92 -4.63 0.84
N ALA A 120 0.65 -4.73 1.23
CA ALA A 120 -0.26 -5.73 0.71
C ALA A 120 -1.37 -5.02 -0.09
N CYS A 121 -1.45 -5.30 -1.38
CA CYS A 121 -2.34 -4.58 -2.26
C CYS A 121 -2.88 -5.45 -3.41
N ARG A 122 -3.72 -4.85 -4.24
CA ARG A 122 -4.26 -5.52 -5.42
C ARG A 122 -3.19 -5.74 -6.50
N ASP A 123 -2.57 -4.67 -7.00
CA ASP A 123 -1.49 -4.66 -8.01
C ASP A 123 -1.00 -3.22 -8.30
N MET A 124 -1.88 -2.23 -8.27
CA MET A 124 -1.56 -0.82 -8.57
C MET A 124 -1.09 -0.11 -7.29
N TRP A 125 0.20 -0.14 -7.03
CA TRP A 125 0.77 0.37 -5.78
C TRP A 125 1.89 1.40 -5.98
N VAL A 126 2.43 1.53 -7.21
CA VAL A 126 3.62 2.35 -7.43
C VAL A 126 3.38 3.84 -7.14
N MET A 127 2.19 4.37 -7.44
CA MET A 127 1.87 5.77 -7.12
C MET A 127 1.67 5.99 -5.61
N ALA A 128 1.14 5.01 -4.89
CA ALA A 128 1.06 5.05 -3.43
C ALA A 128 2.44 5.04 -2.80
N GLN A 129 3.37 4.22 -3.31
CA GLN A 129 4.75 4.17 -2.83
C GLN A 129 5.51 5.47 -3.12
N GLU A 130 5.32 6.11 -4.27
CA GLU A 130 5.93 7.43 -4.53
C GLU A 130 5.47 8.49 -3.51
N LYS A 131 4.18 8.50 -3.17
CA LYS A 131 3.67 9.37 -2.10
C LYS A 131 4.30 9.01 -0.74
N MET A 132 4.41 7.72 -0.41
CA MET A 132 5.04 7.27 0.82
C MET A 132 6.52 7.67 0.89
N LYS A 133 7.28 7.55 -0.21
CA LYS A 133 8.65 8.02 -0.30
C LYS A 133 8.78 9.51 0.05
N THR A 134 7.88 10.32 -0.50
CA THR A 134 7.84 11.77 -0.20
C THR A 134 7.58 12.02 1.28
N VAL A 135 6.55 11.38 1.85
CA VAL A 135 6.19 11.57 3.26
C VAL A 135 7.31 11.11 4.21
N ILE A 136 7.93 9.95 3.94
CA ILE A 136 9.06 9.46 4.77
C ILE A 136 10.22 10.46 4.73
N ALA A 137 10.54 11.02 3.56
CA ALA A 137 11.59 12.03 3.42
C ALA A 137 11.25 13.33 4.16
N GLU A 138 10.01 13.80 4.09
CA GLU A 138 9.50 14.97 4.80
C GLU A 138 9.56 14.79 6.33
N LEU A 139 9.38 13.57 6.82
CA LEU A 139 9.53 13.19 8.22
C LEU A 139 11.01 13.03 8.65
N GLY A 140 11.96 13.21 7.72
CA GLY A 140 13.41 13.06 7.98
C GLY A 140 13.89 11.60 7.99
N GLY A 141 13.05 10.64 7.64
CA GLY A 141 13.41 9.23 7.52
C GLY A 141 14.13 8.91 6.20
N THR A 142 14.77 7.76 6.14
CA THR A 142 15.40 7.26 4.92
C THR A 142 14.76 5.93 4.53
N LEU A 143 13.98 5.92 3.45
CA LEU A 143 13.44 4.66 2.91
C LEU A 143 14.59 3.85 2.32
N ILE A 144 14.94 2.74 2.95
CA ILE A 144 16.04 1.87 2.54
C ILE A 144 15.57 0.63 1.78
N ASP A 145 14.31 0.21 1.97
CA ASP A 145 13.79 -0.97 1.30
C ASP A 145 12.25 -0.99 1.24
N ASN A 146 11.70 -1.90 0.43
CA ASN A 146 10.27 -2.19 0.41
C ASN A 146 10.01 -3.66 0.06
N ALA A 147 8.92 -4.22 0.59
CA ALA A 147 8.39 -5.52 0.19
C ALA A 147 6.92 -5.38 -0.18
N VAL A 148 6.53 -5.99 -1.30
CA VAL A 148 5.20 -5.85 -1.86
C VAL A 148 4.61 -7.21 -2.18
N LEU A 149 3.48 -7.53 -1.59
CA LEU A 149 2.68 -8.70 -1.95
C LEU A 149 1.40 -8.26 -2.67
N THR A 150 1.16 -8.83 -3.84
CA THR A 150 0.04 -8.47 -4.69
C THR A 150 -1.03 -9.57 -4.75
N ASP A 151 -2.21 -9.23 -5.24
CA ASP A 151 -3.34 -10.14 -5.42
C ASP A 151 -3.00 -11.28 -6.40
N GLN A 152 -3.29 -12.51 -5.98
CA GLN A 152 -3.03 -13.73 -6.74
C GLN A 152 -3.87 -13.87 -8.03
N GLY A 153 -5.02 -13.19 -8.11
CA GLY A 153 -5.90 -13.23 -9.27
C GLY A 153 -5.38 -12.44 -10.47
N GLY A 154 -4.32 -11.65 -10.27
CA GLY A 154 -3.78 -10.76 -11.30
C GLY A 154 -4.73 -9.61 -11.66
N SER A 155 -4.23 -8.69 -12.46
CA SER A 155 -4.87 -7.38 -12.68
C SER A 155 -6.26 -7.44 -13.30
N VAL A 156 -6.55 -8.43 -14.16
CA VAL A 156 -7.83 -8.51 -14.87
C VAL A 156 -8.95 -9.02 -13.96
N TYR A 157 -8.73 -10.15 -13.31
CA TYR A 157 -9.74 -10.72 -12.41
C TYR A 157 -9.97 -9.88 -11.16
N ALA A 158 -8.93 -9.19 -10.70
CA ALA A 158 -9.01 -8.31 -9.54
C ALA A 158 -10.01 -7.13 -9.73
N PHE A 159 -10.40 -6.77 -10.97
CA PHE A 159 -11.49 -5.81 -11.18
C PHE A 159 -12.86 -6.31 -10.70
N ILE A 160 -13.04 -7.62 -10.55
CA ILE A 160 -14.28 -8.24 -10.09
C ILE A 160 -14.10 -8.83 -8.68
N THR A 161 -13.02 -9.55 -8.46
CA THR A 161 -12.77 -10.27 -7.19
C THR A 161 -12.53 -9.33 -6.03
N THR A 162 -11.77 -8.25 -6.24
CA THR A 162 -11.47 -7.27 -5.20
C THR A 162 -12.71 -6.47 -4.76
N PRO A 163 -13.52 -5.86 -5.66
CA PRO A 163 -14.78 -5.21 -5.25
C PRO A 163 -15.73 -6.16 -4.53
N ARG A 164 -15.87 -7.40 -5.00
CA ARG A 164 -16.66 -8.40 -4.29
C ARG A 164 -16.17 -8.61 -2.87
N TRP A 165 -14.86 -8.81 -2.68
CA TRP A 165 -14.27 -8.97 -1.37
C TRP A 165 -14.47 -7.74 -0.50
N LEU A 166 -14.16 -6.54 -1.00
CA LEU A 166 -14.28 -5.29 -0.25
C LEU A 166 -15.71 -5.00 0.18
N LEU A 167 -16.70 -5.24 -0.67
CA LEU A 167 -18.10 -4.91 -0.42
C LEU A 167 -18.90 -6.01 0.28
N THR A 168 -18.44 -7.26 0.24
CA THR A 168 -19.17 -8.40 0.81
C THR A 168 -18.40 -9.21 1.84
N GLY A 169 -17.10 -8.98 2.01
CA GLY A 169 -16.21 -9.78 2.85
C GLY A 169 -15.84 -11.16 2.25
N LYS A 170 -16.43 -11.54 1.10
CA LYS A 170 -16.23 -12.87 0.51
C LYS A 170 -14.95 -12.92 -0.35
N LYS A 171 -13.89 -13.50 0.20
CA LYS A 171 -12.56 -13.62 -0.44
C LYS A 171 -12.42 -14.84 -1.36
N GLY A 172 -13.12 -15.93 -1.09
CA GLY A 172 -12.98 -17.22 -1.79
C GLY A 172 -13.29 -17.17 -3.30
N PRO A 173 -12.86 -18.19 -4.06
CA PRO A 173 -13.13 -18.28 -5.49
C PRO A 173 -14.64 -18.40 -5.76
N PHE A 174 -15.08 -17.99 -6.95
CA PHE A 174 -16.47 -18.14 -7.40
C PHE A 174 -16.54 -18.18 -8.93
N TRP A 175 -17.37 -19.07 -9.46
CA TRP A 175 -17.44 -19.36 -10.89
C TRP A 175 -16.05 -19.63 -11.47
N ILE A 176 -15.65 -18.81 -12.46
CA ILE A 176 -14.33 -18.85 -13.11
C ILE A 176 -13.30 -17.94 -12.45
N PHE A 177 -13.68 -17.18 -11.41
CA PHE A 177 -12.82 -16.19 -10.78
C PHE A 177 -12.03 -16.81 -9.63
N PRO A 178 -10.71 -16.54 -9.54
CA PRO A 178 -9.87 -17.00 -8.44
C PRO A 178 -10.25 -16.29 -7.13
N ALA A 179 -9.67 -16.76 -6.04
CA ALA A 179 -9.75 -16.06 -4.76
C ALA A 179 -9.10 -14.69 -4.84
N ALA A 180 -9.67 -13.71 -4.13
CA ALA A 180 -9.11 -12.37 -4.01
C ALA A 180 -7.96 -12.33 -3.00
N GLY A 181 -7.08 -11.35 -3.17
CA GLY A 181 -6.02 -11.03 -2.22
C GLY A 181 -4.73 -11.85 -2.41
N VAL A 182 -3.76 -11.64 -1.54
CA VAL A 182 -2.47 -12.33 -1.55
C VAL A 182 -2.66 -13.82 -1.27
N SER A 183 -1.91 -14.67 -1.97
CA SER A 183 -1.97 -16.12 -1.76
C SER A 183 -1.40 -16.53 -0.40
N GLU A 184 -1.89 -17.63 0.15
CA GLU A 184 -1.33 -18.18 1.39
C GLU A 184 0.14 -18.56 1.21
N LYS A 185 0.54 -19.02 0.03
CA LYS A 185 1.92 -19.34 -0.32
C LYS A 185 2.81 -18.09 -0.20
N ASP A 186 2.43 -16.97 -0.84
CA ASP A 186 3.23 -15.73 -0.80
C ASP A 186 3.31 -15.17 0.62
N LEU A 187 2.23 -15.31 1.40
CA LEU A 187 2.21 -14.93 2.81
C LEU A 187 3.21 -15.77 3.62
N GLN A 188 3.21 -17.09 3.50
CA GLN A 188 4.16 -17.96 4.20
C GLN A 188 5.61 -17.71 3.75
N GLU A 189 5.84 -17.61 2.45
CA GLU A 189 7.16 -17.31 1.90
C GLU A 189 7.71 -15.95 2.34
N SER A 190 6.88 -15.05 2.88
CA SER A 190 7.32 -13.73 3.37
C SER A 190 8.24 -13.81 4.61
N GLU A 191 8.28 -14.94 5.32
CA GLU A 191 9.22 -15.18 6.42
C GLU A 191 10.69 -14.98 6.00
N ARG A 192 11.01 -15.20 4.72
CA ARG A 192 12.35 -14.94 4.18
C ARG A 192 12.83 -13.50 4.42
N PHE A 193 11.92 -12.55 4.44
CA PHE A 193 12.25 -11.14 4.74
C PHE A 193 12.71 -10.98 6.17
N GLY A 194 12.02 -11.59 7.13
CA GLY A 194 12.37 -11.57 8.54
C GLY A 194 13.73 -12.20 8.81
N HIS A 195 13.99 -13.37 8.25
CA HIS A 195 15.30 -14.04 8.38
C HIS A 195 16.43 -13.16 7.86
N ARG A 196 16.21 -12.51 6.71
CA ARG A 196 17.20 -11.57 6.17
C ARG A 196 17.40 -10.34 7.04
N LEU A 197 16.31 -9.77 7.58
CA LEU A 197 16.39 -8.61 8.47
C LEU A 197 17.13 -8.95 9.78
N VAL A 198 16.89 -10.12 10.39
CA VAL A 198 17.67 -10.58 11.56
C VAL A 198 19.16 -10.60 11.24
N SER A 199 19.54 -11.24 10.12
CA SER A 199 20.94 -11.30 9.69
C SER A 199 21.55 -9.93 9.39
N ALA A 200 20.77 -9.03 8.80
CA ALA A 200 21.21 -7.67 8.47
C ALA A 200 21.43 -6.81 9.74
N LEU A 201 20.50 -6.87 10.68
CA LEU A 201 20.58 -6.14 11.95
C LEU A 201 21.77 -6.59 12.81
N LYS A 202 22.07 -7.91 12.83
CA LYS A 202 23.27 -8.45 13.49
C LYS A 202 24.57 -7.84 12.96
N GLN A 203 24.59 -7.42 11.70
CA GLN A 203 25.75 -6.88 11.00
C GLN A 203 25.70 -5.34 10.89
N ASP A 204 24.80 -4.67 11.57
CA ASP A 204 24.60 -3.21 11.51
C ASP A 204 24.37 -2.68 10.06
N LEU A 205 23.80 -3.49 9.17
CA LEU A 205 23.65 -3.10 7.76
C LEU A 205 22.59 -2.01 7.57
N GLU A 206 21.63 -1.87 8.47
CA GLU A 206 20.62 -0.80 8.46
C GLU A 206 21.25 0.60 8.53
N LYS A 207 22.43 0.71 9.20
CA LYS A 207 23.19 1.95 9.32
C LYS A 207 23.79 2.43 7.99
N LYS A 208 24.00 1.50 7.04
CA LYS A 208 24.52 1.83 5.70
C LYS A 208 23.48 2.49 4.81
N LYS A 209 22.21 2.44 5.20
CA LYS A 209 21.08 2.96 4.44
C LYS A 209 20.96 2.37 3.02
N GLU A 210 21.37 1.12 2.87
CA GLU A 210 21.27 0.34 1.63
C GLU A 210 20.13 -0.70 1.73
N PRO A 211 19.58 -1.17 0.59
CA PRO A 211 18.54 -2.18 0.59
C PRO A 211 18.95 -3.48 1.27
N LEU A 212 18.17 -3.92 2.24
CA LEU A 212 18.43 -5.13 3.04
C LEU A 212 17.82 -6.39 2.41
N LEU A 213 16.75 -6.24 1.59
CA LEU A 213 15.98 -7.35 1.01
C LEU A 213 16.39 -7.68 -0.43
N LYS A 214 17.57 -7.23 -0.88
CA LYS A 214 18.12 -7.53 -2.20
C LYS A 214 18.13 -9.03 -2.48
N ASN A 215 17.79 -9.41 -3.71
CA ASN A 215 17.76 -10.79 -4.23
C ASN A 215 16.70 -11.70 -3.56
N LEU A 216 15.73 -11.12 -2.85
CA LEU A 216 14.63 -11.87 -2.24
C LEU A 216 13.32 -11.75 -3.01
N ASN A 217 13.32 -11.17 -4.21
CA ASN A 217 12.10 -10.86 -4.94
C ASN A 217 11.08 -10.12 -4.05
N ALA A 218 11.58 -9.16 -3.25
CA ALA A 218 10.74 -8.40 -2.33
C ALA A 218 9.77 -7.48 -3.08
N VAL A 219 10.13 -7.07 -4.30
CA VAL A 219 9.33 -6.18 -5.14
C VAL A 219 9.23 -6.73 -6.56
N THR A 220 8.01 -6.74 -7.07
CA THR A 220 7.74 -7.03 -8.49
C THR A 220 6.84 -5.93 -9.05
N VAL A 221 7.36 -5.17 -10.03
CA VAL A 221 6.61 -4.10 -10.67
C VAL A 221 5.97 -4.59 -11.97
N ASN A 222 4.66 -4.47 -12.06
CA ASN A 222 3.93 -4.77 -13.28
C ASN A 222 4.02 -3.60 -14.28
N GLY A 223 5.03 -3.65 -15.17
CA GLY A 223 5.29 -2.59 -16.14
C GLY A 223 4.09 -2.24 -17.04
N LYS A 224 3.16 -3.20 -17.26
CA LYS A 224 1.94 -2.96 -18.05
C LYS A 224 0.95 -2.03 -17.37
N LEU A 225 1.02 -1.88 -16.05
CA LEU A 225 0.10 -1.05 -15.26
C LEU A 225 0.62 0.35 -14.98
N ILE A 226 1.93 0.60 -15.02
CA ILE A 226 2.54 1.90 -14.66
C ILE A 226 1.84 3.08 -15.39
N GLY A 227 1.70 2.98 -16.70
CA GLY A 227 1.05 4.03 -17.50
C GLY A 227 -0.43 4.21 -17.14
N SER A 228 -1.15 3.11 -16.89
CA SER A 228 -2.55 3.17 -16.45
C SER A 228 -2.69 3.80 -15.07
N GLU A 229 -1.79 3.50 -14.17
CA GLU A 229 -1.78 4.04 -12.80
C GLU A 229 -1.53 5.54 -12.80
N LYS A 230 -0.59 6.04 -13.62
CA LYS A 230 -0.36 7.48 -13.81
C LYS A 230 -1.58 8.20 -14.37
N ILE A 231 -2.26 7.62 -15.37
CA ILE A 231 -3.49 8.19 -15.95
C ILE A 231 -4.61 8.18 -14.91
N ALA A 232 -4.80 7.06 -14.21
CA ALA A 232 -5.80 6.93 -13.17
C ALA A 232 -5.59 7.96 -12.05
N THR A 233 -4.34 8.19 -11.61
CA THR A 233 -4.02 9.21 -10.61
C THR A 233 -4.49 10.60 -11.05
N ARG A 234 -4.25 10.99 -12.31
CA ARG A 234 -4.71 12.28 -12.83
C ARG A 234 -6.24 12.40 -12.83
N SER A 235 -6.93 11.35 -13.31
CA SER A 235 -8.39 11.28 -13.27
C SER A 235 -8.92 11.35 -11.83
N PHE A 236 -8.29 10.64 -10.92
CA PHE A 236 -8.65 10.63 -9.50
C PHE A 236 -8.48 12.01 -8.86
N MET A 237 -7.43 12.76 -9.21
CA MET A 237 -7.26 14.13 -8.73
C MET A 237 -8.42 15.04 -9.18
N VAL A 238 -8.85 14.93 -10.43
CA VAL A 238 -9.98 15.75 -10.95
C VAL A 238 -11.28 15.40 -10.22
N TRP A 239 -11.64 14.11 -10.19
CA TRP A 239 -12.88 13.67 -9.55
C TRP A 239 -12.88 13.89 -8.04
N GLY A 240 -11.75 13.63 -7.38
CA GLY A 240 -11.58 13.89 -5.96
C GLY A 240 -11.85 15.37 -5.63
N LYS A 241 -11.33 16.30 -6.45
CA LYS A 241 -11.58 17.75 -6.30
C LYS A 241 -13.06 18.10 -6.46
N LEU A 242 -13.73 17.52 -7.45
CA LEU A 242 -15.17 17.72 -7.68
C LEU A 242 -16.00 17.22 -6.50
N ILE A 243 -15.69 16.04 -6.00
CA ILE A 243 -16.40 15.45 -4.86
C ILE A 243 -16.16 16.28 -3.58
N GLN A 244 -14.94 16.72 -3.30
CA GLN A 244 -14.65 17.59 -2.14
C GLN A 244 -15.40 18.92 -2.21
N LYS A 245 -15.45 19.55 -3.40
CA LYS A 245 -16.18 20.80 -3.60
C LYS A 245 -17.70 20.65 -3.48
N SER A 246 -18.26 19.47 -3.68
CA SER A 246 -19.70 19.23 -3.61
C SER A 246 -20.25 19.17 -2.18
N GLY A 247 -19.39 19.03 -1.16
CA GLY A 247 -19.82 19.06 0.24
C GLY A 247 -18.94 18.23 1.18
N LYS A 248 -19.29 18.29 2.46
CA LYS A 248 -18.63 17.51 3.52
C LYS A 248 -18.89 15.99 3.34
N PRO A 249 -18.01 15.11 3.85
CA PRO A 249 -18.25 13.66 3.89
C PRO A 249 -19.65 13.33 4.41
N GLY A 250 -20.34 12.42 3.72
CA GLY A 250 -21.70 11.98 4.07
C GLY A 250 -22.84 12.90 3.60
N SER A 251 -22.56 14.12 3.10
CA SER A 251 -23.59 15.07 2.66
C SER A 251 -24.33 14.59 1.40
N PHE A 252 -25.59 15.01 1.24
CA PHE A 252 -26.42 14.62 0.10
C PHE A 252 -25.86 15.10 -1.26
N PRO A 253 -25.42 16.39 -1.44
CA PRO A 253 -24.83 16.82 -2.70
C PRO A 253 -23.58 16.01 -3.07
N ARG A 254 -22.75 15.64 -2.09
CA ARG A 254 -21.56 14.81 -2.31
C ARG A 254 -21.94 13.38 -2.79
N LYS A 255 -22.99 12.79 -2.24
CA LYS A 255 -23.52 11.50 -2.70
C LYS A 255 -23.96 11.50 -4.16
N ILE A 256 -24.56 12.60 -4.63
CA ILE A 256 -24.93 12.77 -6.05
C ILE A 256 -23.67 12.70 -6.93
N VAL A 257 -22.64 13.49 -6.62
CA VAL A 257 -21.40 13.52 -7.40
C VAL A 257 -20.66 12.17 -7.32
N ILE A 258 -20.67 11.49 -6.18
CA ILE A 258 -20.16 10.12 -6.01
C ILE A 258 -20.90 9.15 -6.92
N SER A 259 -22.23 9.24 -7.03
CA SER A 259 -23.00 8.35 -7.91
C SER A 259 -22.66 8.58 -9.39
N ILE A 260 -22.50 9.84 -9.80
CA ILE A 260 -22.03 10.18 -11.16
C ILE A 260 -20.63 9.62 -11.41
N TYR A 261 -19.73 9.78 -10.44
CA TYR A 261 -18.37 9.25 -10.54
C TYR A 261 -18.36 7.71 -10.63
N ALA A 262 -19.19 7.02 -9.86
CA ALA A 262 -19.27 5.56 -9.90
C ALA A 262 -19.75 5.04 -11.27
N VAL A 263 -20.74 5.71 -11.87
CA VAL A 263 -21.19 5.41 -13.23
C VAL A 263 -20.09 5.68 -14.25
N PHE A 264 -19.42 6.83 -14.17
CA PHE A 264 -18.26 7.17 -14.99
C PHE A 264 -17.16 6.10 -14.87
N LEU A 265 -16.81 5.69 -13.64
CA LEU A 265 -15.79 4.66 -13.39
C LEU A 265 -16.18 3.31 -13.99
N ALA A 266 -17.44 2.90 -13.85
CA ALA A 266 -17.95 1.66 -14.47
C ALA A 266 -17.83 1.71 -15.99
N LEU A 267 -18.25 2.81 -16.63
CA LEU A 267 -18.11 3.00 -18.06
C LEU A 267 -16.65 2.99 -18.51
N MET A 268 -15.76 3.65 -17.77
CA MET A 268 -14.32 3.65 -18.03
C MET A 268 -13.72 2.24 -17.96
N VAL A 269 -14.11 1.44 -16.97
CA VAL A 269 -13.63 0.05 -16.83
C VAL A 269 -14.15 -0.80 -18.00
N LEU A 270 -15.41 -0.66 -18.37
CA LEU A 270 -16.02 -1.48 -19.42
C LEU A 270 -15.57 -1.10 -20.85
N THR A 271 -15.20 0.16 -21.08
CA THR A 271 -14.83 0.64 -22.42
C THR A 271 -13.33 0.84 -22.59
N LEU A 272 -12.71 1.66 -21.75
CA LEU A 272 -11.31 2.03 -21.94
C LEU A 272 -10.31 0.96 -21.51
N VAL A 273 -10.65 0.11 -20.54
CA VAL A 273 -9.74 -0.97 -20.14
C VAL A 273 -9.52 -1.97 -21.28
N PRO A 274 -10.57 -2.52 -21.94
CA PRO A 274 -10.38 -3.40 -23.10
C PRO A 274 -9.65 -2.72 -24.26
N ILE A 275 -10.01 -1.46 -24.59
CA ILE A 275 -9.35 -0.68 -25.64
C ILE A 275 -7.86 -0.49 -25.33
N ASN A 276 -7.52 -0.11 -24.09
CA ASN A 276 -6.12 0.05 -23.66
C ASN A 276 -5.33 -1.27 -23.74
N LEU A 277 -5.94 -2.39 -23.44
CA LEU A 277 -5.27 -3.71 -23.57
C LEU A 277 -4.92 -3.99 -25.04
N LEU A 278 -5.83 -3.70 -25.98
CA LEU A 278 -5.59 -3.85 -27.42
C LEU A 278 -4.49 -2.89 -27.90
N VAL A 279 -4.59 -1.60 -27.55
CA VAL A 279 -3.60 -0.57 -27.95
C VAL A 279 -2.23 -0.90 -27.36
N LYS A 280 -2.14 -1.34 -26.10
CA LYS A 280 -0.87 -1.74 -25.48
C LYS A 280 -0.25 -2.94 -26.20
N LYS A 281 -1.05 -3.92 -26.65
CA LYS A 281 -0.54 -5.05 -27.41
C LYS A 281 0.13 -4.61 -28.71
N LEU A 282 -0.42 -3.61 -29.38
CA LEU A 282 0.11 -3.05 -30.63
C LEU A 282 1.37 -2.19 -30.43
N ILE A 283 1.41 -1.38 -29.35
CA ILE A 283 2.49 -0.42 -29.10
C ILE A 283 3.63 -1.01 -28.26
N SER A 284 3.40 -2.16 -27.59
CA SER A 284 4.35 -2.81 -26.67
C SER A 284 5.78 -2.96 -27.26
N PRO A 285 6.00 -3.39 -28.52
CA PRO A 285 7.35 -3.53 -29.05
C PRO A 285 8.16 -2.24 -29.07
N PHE A 286 7.49 -1.11 -29.36
CA PHE A 286 8.14 0.21 -29.48
C PHE A 286 8.44 0.88 -28.14
N ARG A 287 7.84 0.41 -27.04
CA ARG A 287 7.99 1.01 -25.71
C ARG A 287 8.77 0.15 -24.71
N LYS A 288 9.34 -0.96 -25.16
CA LYS A 288 9.99 -1.95 -24.29
C LYS A 288 11.05 -1.30 -23.39
N LYS A 289 11.99 -0.53 -23.95
CA LYS A 289 13.06 0.15 -23.21
C LYS A 289 12.52 1.11 -22.15
N ALA A 290 11.57 1.98 -22.49
CA ALA A 290 10.97 2.93 -21.55
C ALA A 290 10.18 2.24 -20.42
N VAL A 291 9.58 1.08 -20.68
CA VAL A 291 8.92 0.28 -19.67
C VAL A 291 9.93 -0.36 -18.73
N GLU A 292 11.03 -0.91 -19.24
CA GLU A 292 12.12 -1.49 -18.44
C GLU A 292 12.78 -0.45 -17.54
N GLU A 293 13.07 0.75 -18.05
CA GLU A 293 13.58 1.87 -17.26
C GLU A 293 12.61 2.26 -16.14
N SER A 294 11.31 2.29 -16.45
CA SER A 294 10.27 2.57 -15.45
C SER A 294 10.17 1.47 -14.38
N ILE A 295 10.27 0.20 -14.76
CA ILE A 295 10.29 -0.92 -13.82
C ILE A 295 11.48 -0.76 -12.87
N THR A 296 12.69 -0.57 -13.41
CA THR A 296 13.91 -0.39 -12.63
C THR A 296 13.81 0.80 -11.67
N TYR A 297 13.17 1.89 -12.09
CA TYR A 297 12.93 3.05 -11.21
C TYR A 297 12.01 2.70 -10.04
N TYR A 298 10.85 2.08 -10.30
CA TYR A 298 9.85 1.79 -9.26
C TYR A 298 10.19 0.58 -8.38
N GLU A 299 11.10 -0.27 -8.80
CA GLU A 299 11.65 -1.34 -7.94
C GLU A 299 12.57 -0.79 -6.84
N LYS A 300 13.14 0.41 -7.02
CA LYS A 300 13.97 1.03 -5.99
C LYS A 300 13.14 1.44 -4.75
N PRO A 301 13.73 1.33 -3.54
CA PRO A 301 15.14 1.04 -3.24
C PRO A 301 15.55 -0.43 -3.31
N SER A 302 14.65 -1.39 -3.22
CA SER A 302 14.98 -2.82 -3.09
C SER A 302 15.82 -3.36 -4.27
N GLY A 303 15.45 -3.01 -5.47
CA GLY A 303 15.98 -3.69 -6.66
C GLY A 303 15.48 -5.14 -6.77
N ARG A 304 15.96 -5.84 -7.77
CA ARG A 304 15.75 -7.29 -7.95
C ARG A 304 16.80 -8.08 -7.22
#